data_4b3be1e00f173be0bbb0ffe63129b7eb
#
_entry.id   4b3be1e00f173be0bbb0ffe63129b7eb
#
_cell.length_a   1.000
_cell.length_b   1.000
_cell.length_c   1.000
_cell.angle_alpha   90.00
_cell.angle_beta   90.00
_cell.angle_gamma   90.00
#
_symmetry.space_group_name_H-M   'P 1'
#
loop_
_entity.id
_entity.type
_entity.pdbx_description
1 polymer ?
#
loop_
_entity_poly.entity_id
_entity_poly.type
_entity_poly.pdbx_seq_one_letter_code
_entity_poly.pdbx_strand_id
1 'polypeptide(L)'
;DDKDYRSNLEKAEAEVEKTLAIKSDADSKFERNAPLADDNTISKQDYDTLLNNKNRSKADYDAAVAQKNFAKNQLDYTRIYAPEEGIIMIRVQEPGANVAKGQPVYTMAKTKPVWVRAYVNETDLGNIKYGQEVKVFTDTVDPKTGKKREYKGQVGYISPVAEFTPKTVQSTDIRTNLVYRIRVYIYDIDEYLRQGMPVTIKVDLSSEGKALK
;
A
#
# COMPACT_ATOMS: atom_id res chain seq x y z
N ASP A 1 3.98 24.12 6.17
CA ASP A 1 4.30 24.47 7.55
C ASP A 1 3.39 23.67 8.48
N ASP A 2 3.95 22.93 9.43
CA ASP A 2 3.22 22.03 10.34
C ASP A 2 3.00 22.62 11.75
N LYS A 3 3.39 23.87 11.97
CA LYS A 3 3.36 24.51 13.30
C LYS A 3 1.96 24.60 13.90
N ASP A 4 0.98 25.02 13.11
CA ASP A 4 -0.40 25.14 13.59
C ASP A 4 -0.99 23.79 13.93
N TYR A 5 -0.68 22.76 13.13
CA TYR A 5 -1.12 21.38 13.38
C TYR A 5 -0.49 20.79 14.65
N ARG A 6 0.79 21.08 14.91
CA ARG A 6 1.46 20.69 16.17
C ARG A 6 0.82 21.34 17.38
N SER A 7 0.56 22.66 17.30
CA SER A 7 -0.10 23.40 18.38
C SER A 7 -1.51 22.89 18.67
N ASN A 8 -2.25 22.51 17.61
CA ASN A 8 -3.57 21.91 17.75
C ASN A 8 -3.52 20.51 18.39
N LEU A 9 -2.51 19.69 18.05
CA LEU A 9 -2.30 18.41 18.69
C LEU A 9 -1.97 18.57 20.17
N GLU A 10 -1.08 19.47 20.52
CA GLU A 10 -0.69 19.76 21.90
C GLU A 10 -1.90 20.20 22.76
N LYS A 11 -2.74 21.09 22.21
CA LYS A 11 -4.01 21.47 22.87
C LYS A 11 -4.95 20.28 23.12
N ALA A 12 -5.08 19.40 22.10
CA ALA A 12 -5.91 18.22 22.22
C ALA A 12 -5.33 17.20 23.22
N GLU A 13 -4.00 17.10 23.33
CA GLU A 13 -3.34 16.27 24.34
C GLU A 13 -3.57 16.80 25.75
N ALA A 14 -3.45 18.09 25.98
CA ALA A 14 -3.76 18.71 27.27
C ALA A 14 -5.25 18.50 27.68
N GLU A 15 -6.19 18.53 26.74
CA GLU A 15 -7.60 18.25 27.02
C GLU A 15 -7.85 16.78 27.39
N VAL A 16 -7.10 15.83 26.78
CA VAL A 16 -7.12 14.42 27.18
C VAL A 16 -6.62 14.23 28.60
N GLU A 17 -5.53 14.89 29.00
CA GLU A 17 -5.02 14.81 30.37
C GLU A 17 -6.00 15.36 31.38
N LYS A 18 -6.62 16.51 31.08
CA LYS A 18 -7.64 17.12 31.95
C LYS A 18 -8.87 16.21 32.10
N THR A 19 -9.39 15.66 31.00
CA THR A 19 -10.58 14.79 31.05
C THR A 19 -10.25 13.44 31.69
N LEU A 20 -9.02 12.93 31.55
CA LEU A 20 -8.54 11.74 32.25
C LEU A 20 -8.53 11.94 33.77
N ALA A 21 -8.06 13.10 34.25
CA ALA A 21 -8.08 13.42 35.68
C ALA A 21 -9.51 13.47 36.23
N ILE A 22 -10.43 14.10 35.50
CA ILE A 22 -11.85 14.16 35.88
C ILE A 22 -12.49 12.77 35.89
N LYS A 23 -12.19 11.95 34.88
CA LYS A 23 -12.66 10.56 34.82
C LYS A 23 -12.15 9.74 36.00
N SER A 24 -10.84 9.84 36.29
CA SER A 24 -10.22 9.13 37.41
C SER A 24 -10.83 9.51 38.75
N ASP A 25 -11.14 10.79 38.97
CA ASP A 25 -11.84 11.27 40.19
C ASP A 25 -13.24 10.70 40.28
N ALA A 26 -14.00 10.73 39.17
CA ALA A 26 -15.37 10.19 39.11
C ALA A 26 -15.41 8.66 39.30
N ASP A 27 -14.46 7.92 38.70
CA ASP A 27 -14.32 6.48 38.90
C ASP A 27 -14.00 6.17 40.37
N SER A 28 -13.03 6.87 40.99
CA SER A 28 -12.66 6.69 42.38
C SER A 28 -13.79 7.02 43.36
N LYS A 29 -14.59 8.05 43.06
CA LYS A 29 -15.79 8.39 43.87
C LYS A 29 -16.84 7.30 43.73
N PHE A 30 -17.10 6.81 42.54
CA PHE A 30 -18.06 5.73 42.34
C PHE A 30 -17.63 4.45 43.06
N GLU A 31 -16.36 4.00 42.89
CA GLU A 31 -15.84 2.78 43.49
C GLU A 31 -15.88 2.78 45.02
N ARG A 32 -15.64 3.94 45.62
CA ARG A 32 -15.73 4.07 47.11
C ARG A 32 -17.15 4.03 47.60
N ASN A 33 -18.11 4.56 46.85
CA ASN A 33 -19.49 4.72 47.35
C ASN A 33 -20.43 3.62 46.85
N ALA A 34 -20.10 2.93 45.72
CA ALA A 34 -20.94 1.86 45.18
C ALA A 34 -21.28 0.75 46.22
N PRO A 35 -20.32 0.24 47.04
CA PRO A 35 -20.64 -0.76 48.08
C PRO A 35 -21.59 -0.25 49.15
N LEU A 36 -21.64 1.07 49.44
CA LEU A 36 -22.50 1.66 50.42
C LEU A 36 -23.99 1.70 50.00
N ALA A 37 -24.25 1.52 48.72
CA ALA A 37 -25.61 1.39 48.20
C ALA A 37 -26.23 0.04 48.56
N ASP A 38 -25.42 -1.03 48.56
CA ASP A 38 -25.88 -2.38 48.92
C ASP A 38 -26.27 -2.46 50.42
N ASP A 39 -25.63 -1.67 51.27
CA ASP A 39 -25.91 -1.56 52.71
C ASP A 39 -27.01 -0.53 53.03
N ASN A 40 -27.71 0.04 52.04
CA ASN A 40 -28.66 1.14 52.17
C ASN A 40 -28.11 2.39 52.90
N THR A 41 -26.78 2.57 52.90
CA THR A 41 -26.14 3.72 53.59
C THR A 41 -26.19 5.00 52.74
N ILE A 42 -26.36 4.88 51.39
CA ILE A 42 -26.62 6.01 50.48
C ILE A 42 -27.96 5.87 49.83
N SER A 43 -28.56 7.02 49.42
CA SER A 43 -29.84 7.00 48.70
C SER A 43 -29.68 6.46 47.29
N LYS A 44 -30.71 5.86 46.72
CA LYS A 44 -30.72 5.43 45.33
C LYS A 44 -30.44 6.59 44.37
N GLN A 45 -30.93 7.78 44.69
CA GLN A 45 -30.66 8.99 43.90
C GLN A 45 -29.18 9.37 43.90
N ASP A 46 -28.50 9.23 45.04
CA ASP A 46 -27.08 9.51 45.13
C ASP A 46 -26.27 8.50 44.34
N TYR A 47 -26.60 7.20 44.43
CA TYR A 47 -25.99 6.15 43.59
C TYR A 47 -26.17 6.43 42.10
N ASP A 48 -27.39 6.72 41.63
CA ASP A 48 -27.66 7.04 40.23
C ASP A 48 -26.88 8.30 39.78
N THR A 49 -26.71 9.28 40.66
CA THR A 49 -25.91 10.48 40.39
C THR A 49 -24.44 10.15 40.20
N LEU A 50 -23.88 9.31 41.07
CA LEU A 50 -22.47 8.87 40.96
C LEU A 50 -22.25 8.06 39.70
N LEU A 51 -23.15 7.15 39.36
CA LEU A 51 -23.08 6.35 38.13
C LEU A 51 -23.15 7.23 36.87
N ASN A 52 -24.08 8.19 36.86
CA ASN A 52 -24.21 9.13 35.74
C ASN A 52 -22.96 10.00 35.58
N ASN A 53 -22.39 10.49 36.69
CA ASN A 53 -21.15 11.27 36.64
C ASN A 53 -19.96 10.45 36.12
N LYS A 54 -19.83 9.18 36.51
CA LYS A 54 -18.83 8.25 35.99
C LYS A 54 -19.01 8.05 34.50
N ASN A 55 -20.24 7.77 34.04
CA ASN A 55 -20.52 7.54 32.63
C ASN A 55 -20.28 8.80 31.79
N ARG A 56 -20.65 9.98 32.30
CA ARG A 56 -20.43 11.26 31.65
C ARG A 56 -18.95 11.57 31.52
N SER A 57 -18.18 11.45 32.61
CA SER A 57 -16.74 11.74 32.59
C SER A 57 -15.99 10.77 31.67
N LYS A 58 -16.43 9.50 31.57
CA LYS A 58 -15.91 8.56 30.58
C LYS A 58 -16.21 9.01 29.15
N ALA A 59 -17.43 9.43 28.85
CA ALA A 59 -17.81 9.91 27.52
C ALA A 59 -17.01 11.16 27.14
N ASP A 60 -16.81 12.10 28.08
CA ASP A 60 -16.02 13.31 27.88
C ASP A 60 -14.54 12.96 27.57
N TYR A 61 -13.98 12.00 28.28
CA TYR A 61 -12.64 11.49 28.02
C TYR A 61 -12.54 10.83 26.62
N ASP A 62 -13.49 9.97 26.28
CA ASP A 62 -13.50 9.28 24.99
C ASP A 62 -13.63 10.30 23.83
N ALA A 63 -14.41 11.37 24.00
CA ALA A 63 -14.53 12.47 23.04
C ALA A 63 -13.20 13.25 22.90
N ALA A 64 -12.50 13.52 24.01
CA ALA A 64 -11.20 14.18 23.98
C ALA A 64 -10.13 13.32 23.27
N VAL A 65 -10.14 12.00 23.48
CA VAL A 65 -9.25 11.06 22.78
C VAL A 65 -9.55 11.06 21.27
N ALA A 66 -10.83 11.07 20.88
CA ALA A 66 -11.20 11.16 19.47
C ALA A 66 -10.70 12.48 18.82
N GLN A 67 -10.82 13.59 19.54
CA GLN A 67 -10.32 14.90 19.09
C GLN A 67 -8.80 14.93 18.95
N LYS A 68 -8.07 14.32 19.89
CA LYS A 68 -6.61 14.14 19.78
C LYS A 68 -6.23 13.34 18.54
N ASN A 69 -6.92 12.20 18.29
CA ASN A 69 -6.65 11.37 17.11
C ASN A 69 -6.92 12.13 15.80
N PHE A 70 -7.97 12.95 15.77
CA PHE A 70 -8.24 13.82 14.63
C PHE A 70 -7.11 14.84 14.40
N ALA A 71 -6.66 15.54 15.46
CA ALA A 71 -5.55 16.50 15.36
C ALA A 71 -4.25 15.83 14.93
N LYS A 72 -3.97 14.61 15.43
CA LYS A 72 -2.82 13.80 15.01
C LYS A 72 -2.88 13.46 13.52
N ASN A 73 -4.02 12.98 13.02
CA ASN A 73 -4.18 12.67 11.60
C ASN A 73 -3.98 13.91 10.72
N GLN A 74 -4.43 15.08 11.16
CA GLN A 74 -4.19 16.35 10.44
C GLN A 74 -2.70 16.70 10.39
N LEU A 75 -1.96 16.46 11.47
CA LEU A 75 -0.51 16.63 11.47
C LEU A 75 0.19 15.61 10.56
N ASP A 76 -0.24 14.35 10.58
CA ASP A 76 0.33 13.30 9.73
C ASP A 76 0.12 13.61 8.24
N TYR A 77 -1.00 14.23 7.85
CA TYR A 77 -1.26 14.67 6.48
C TYR A 77 -0.35 15.81 5.99
N THR A 78 0.34 16.51 6.90
CA THR A 78 1.35 17.51 6.48
C THR A 78 2.61 16.88 5.88
N ARG A 79 2.78 15.56 6.05
CA ARG A 79 3.89 14.78 5.52
C ARG A 79 3.39 13.76 4.51
N ILE A 80 3.91 13.85 3.31
CA ILE A 80 3.58 12.91 2.23
C ILE A 80 4.67 11.86 2.19
N TYR A 81 4.30 10.61 2.43
CA TYR A 81 5.20 9.46 2.37
C TYR A 81 5.01 8.73 1.05
N ALA A 82 6.09 8.13 0.55
CA ALA A 82 6.00 7.19 -0.55
C ALA A 82 5.20 5.96 -0.11
N PRO A 83 4.16 5.55 -0.87
CA PRO A 83 3.32 4.41 -0.50
C PRO A 83 4.05 3.07 -0.58
N GLU A 84 5.11 2.99 -1.38
CA GLU A 84 5.88 1.77 -1.64
C GLU A 84 7.34 2.13 -1.98
N GLU A 85 8.19 1.11 -2.05
CA GLU A 85 9.55 1.27 -2.55
C GLU A 85 9.55 1.56 -4.05
N GLY A 86 10.38 2.52 -4.47
CA GLY A 86 10.44 2.90 -5.87
C GLY A 86 11.49 3.97 -6.15
N ILE A 87 11.57 4.37 -7.40
CA ILE A 87 12.46 5.43 -7.88
C ILE A 87 11.62 6.64 -8.25
N ILE A 88 11.99 7.81 -7.73
CA ILE A 88 11.40 9.08 -8.15
C ILE A 88 11.82 9.35 -9.60
N MET A 89 10.84 9.38 -10.48
CA MET A 89 11.05 9.66 -11.91
C MET A 89 11.08 11.15 -12.20
N ILE A 90 10.11 11.86 -11.63
CA ILE A 90 9.92 13.28 -11.89
C ILE A 90 9.49 13.96 -10.59
N ARG A 91 10.15 15.06 -10.27
CA ARG A 91 9.65 16.03 -9.29
C ARG A 91 8.76 17.03 -10.05
N VAL A 92 7.44 16.94 -9.83
CA VAL A 92 6.46 17.77 -10.54
C VAL A 92 6.38 19.18 -9.94
N GLN A 93 6.57 19.28 -8.63
CA GLN A 93 6.50 20.55 -7.92
C GLN A 93 7.82 20.88 -7.22
N GLU A 94 8.25 22.13 -7.33
CA GLU A 94 9.45 22.61 -6.65
C GLU A 94 9.17 23.01 -5.19
N PRO A 95 10.17 22.94 -4.29
CA PRO A 95 10.04 23.46 -2.94
C PRO A 95 9.61 24.93 -2.95
N GLY A 96 8.59 25.25 -2.15
CA GLY A 96 8.00 26.60 -2.11
C GLY A 96 6.82 26.82 -3.06
N ALA A 97 6.51 25.87 -3.93
CA ALA A 97 5.32 25.95 -4.78
C ALA A 97 4.03 25.73 -3.96
N ASN A 98 2.99 26.48 -4.29
CA ASN A 98 1.65 26.22 -3.77
C ASN A 98 1.03 25.00 -4.47
N VAL A 99 0.60 24.03 -3.70
CA VAL A 99 -0.03 22.81 -4.21
C VAL A 99 -1.49 22.75 -3.79
N ALA A 100 -2.36 22.39 -4.72
CA ALA A 100 -3.77 22.14 -4.43
C ALA A 100 -3.99 20.68 -4.02
N LYS A 101 -5.10 20.40 -3.34
CA LYS A 101 -5.50 19.05 -2.97
C LYS A 101 -5.65 18.18 -4.23
N GLY A 102 -4.97 17.03 -4.24
CA GLY A 102 -4.97 16.11 -5.39
C GLY A 102 -3.92 16.42 -6.46
N GLN A 103 -3.16 17.49 -6.33
CA GLN A 103 -2.09 17.81 -7.27
C GLN A 103 -0.88 16.91 -7.04
N PRO A 104 -0.33 16.25 -8.09
CA PRO A 104 0.84 15.42 -7.95
C PRO A 104 2.08 16.25 -7.61
N VAL A 105 2.86 15.77 -6.65
CA VAL A 105 4.14 16.40 -6.23
C VAL A 105 5.32 15.66 -6.83
N TYR A 106 5.25 14.33 -6.82
CA TYR A 106 6.25 13.45 -7.40
C TYR A 106 5.59 12.36 -8.24
N THR A 107 6.27 11.94 -9.29
CA THR A 107 5.95 10.70 -10.02
C THR A 107 6.98 9.67 -9.65
N MET A 108 6.51 8.51 -9.16
CA MET A 108 7.36 7.41 -8.72
C MET A 108 7.07 6.17 -9.56
N ALA A 109 8.12 5.48 -9.97
CA ALA A 109 8.04 4.15 -10.57
C ALA A 109 8.32 3.09 -9.51
N LYS A 110 7.42 2.11 -9.38
CA LYS A 110 7.65 0.92 -8.55
C LYS A 110 8.78 0.10 -9.18
N THR A 111 9.70 -0.32 -8.34
CA THR A 111 10.82 -1.17 -8.79
C THR A 111 10.49 -2.65 -8.66
N LYS A 112 9.60 -3.03 -7.75
CA LYS A 112 9.23 -4.43 -7.48
C LYS A 112 7.72 -4.59 -7.26
N PRO A 113 7.10 -5.66 -7.80
CA PRO A 113 7.60 -6.56 -8.83
C PRO A 113 7.63 -5.90 -10.22
N VAL A 114 8.61 -6.25 -11.04
CA VAL A 114 8.60 -5.91 -12.47
C VAL A 114 7.89 -7.02 -13.22
N TRP A 115 7.11 -6.64 -14.23
CA TRP A 115 6.49 -7.62 -15.10
C TRP A 115 6.92 -7.40 -16.55
N VAL A 116 7.11 -8.51 -17.25
CA VAL A 116 7.44 -8.53 -18.67
C VAL A 116 6.18 -8.88 -19.46
N ARG A 117 5.93 -8.12 -20.50
CA ARG A 117 4.88 -8.42 -21.48
C ARG A 117 5.50 -9.27 -22.59
N ALA A 118 4.95 -10.44 -22.81
CA ALA A 118 5.31 -11.30 -23.92
C ALA A 118 4.07 -11.74 -24.68
N TYR A 119 4.30 -12.24 -25.89
CA TYR A 119 3.26 -12.73 -26.78
C TYR A 119 3.61 -14.15 -27.20
N VAL A 120 2.62 -15.02 -27.19
CA VAL A 120 2.74 -16.43 -27.50
C VAL A 120 1.74 -16.79 -28.57
N ASN A 121 2.13 -17.63 -29.51
CA ASN A 121 1.22 -18.14 -30.55
C ASN A 121 0.21 -19.11 -29.94
N GLU A 122 -0.92 -19.27 -30.58
CA GLU A 122 -1.97 -20.23 -30.16
C GLU A 122 -1.43 -21.67 -30.03
N THR A 123 -0.56 -22.07 -30.94
CA THR A 123 0.06 -23.40 -30.94
C THR A 123 0.85 -23.72 -29.68
N ASP A 124 1.45 -22.71 -29.06
CA ASP A 124 2.31 -22.87 -27.89
C ASP A 124 1.55 -22.58 -26.57
N LEU A 125 0.36 -21.96 -26.67
CA LEU A 125 -0.43 -21.56 -25.52
C LEU A 125 -0.82 -22.75 -24.63
N GLY A 126 -1.15 -23.91 -25.24
CA GLY A 126 -1.52 -25.11 -24.51
C GLY A 126 -0.44 -25.66 -23.59
N ASN A 127 0.81 -25.29 -23.82
CA ASN A 127 1.96 -25.73 -23.03
C ASN A 127 2.33 -24.75 -21.91
N ILE A 128 1.64 -23.59 -21.79
CA ILE A 128 1.94 -22.55 -20.81
C ILE A 128 0.87 -22.55 -19.71
N LYS A 129 1.32 -22.63 -18.46
CA LYS A 129 0.46 -22.65 -17.28
C LYS A 129 0.76 -21.49 -16.36
N TYR A 130 -0.25 -21.10 -15.57
CA TYR A 130 -0.05 -20.14 -14.48
C TYR A 130 0.96 -20.66 -13.47
N GLY A 131 1.82 -19.77 -12.95
CA GLY A 131 2.85 -20.13 -11.97
C GLY A 131 4.05 -20.87 -12.56
N GLN A 132 4.10 -21.09 -13.87
CA GLN A 132 5.22 -21.76 -14.53
C GLN A 132 6.48 -20.89 -14.45
N GLU A 133 7.61 -21.53 -14.13
CA GLU A 133 8.90 -20.83 -14.05
C GLU A 133 9.41 -20.49 -15.45
N VAL A 134 9.95 -19.29 -15.58
CA VAL A 134 10.51 -18.77 -16.82
C VAL A 134 11.85 -18.08 -16.57
N LYS A 135 12.73 -18.17 -17.55
CA LYS A 135 13.98 -17.45 -17.57
C LYS A 135 13.85 -16.25 -18.50
N VAL A 136 14.21 -15.08 -17.98
CA VAL A 136 14.18 -13.82 -18.71
C VAL A 136 15.60 -13.34 -18.93
N PHE A 137 15.96 -13.09 -20.18
CA PHE A 137 17.29 -12.64 -20.59
C PHE A 137 17.21 -11.22 -21.11
N THR A 138 18.09 -10.37 -20.63
CA THR A 138 18.31 -9.05 -21.24
C THR A 138 19.34 -9.13 -22.34
N ASP A 139 19.34 -8.17 -23.26
CA ASP A 139 20.40 -8.08 -24.27
C ASP A 139 21.69 -7.51 -23.70
N THR A 140 21.66 -6.95 -22.50
CA THR A 140 22.81 -6.42 -21.79
C THR A 140 23.68 -7.57 -21.30
N VAL A 141 24.97 -7.49 -21.61
CA VAL A 141 25.99 -8.46 -21.17
C VAL A 141 26.56 -8.03 -19.84
N ASP A 142 26.66 -8.94 -18.89
CA ASP A 142 27.38 -8.69 -17.64
C ASP A 142 28.88 -8.55 -17.89
N PRO A 143 29.50 -7.40 -17.55
CA PRO A 143 30.92 -7.16 -17.79
C PRO A 143 31.87 -8.17 -17.09
N LYS A 144 31.38 -8.78 -15.98
CA LYS A 144 32.20 -9.73 -15.21
C LYS A 144 32.17 -11.13 -15.78
N THR A 145 31.05 -11.55 -16.33
CA THR A 145 30.85 -12.94 -16.80
C THR A 145 30.84 -13.08 -18.31
N GLY A 146 30.72 -11.98 -19.06
CA GLY A 146 30.59 -11.98 -20.52
C GLY A 146 29.30 -12.63 -21.04
N LYS A 147 28.31 -12.92 -20.15
CA LYS A 147 27.05 -13.57 -20.50
C LYS A 147 25.89 -12.60 -20.39
N LYS A 148 24.80 -12.87 -21.13
CA LYS A 148 23.54 -12.14 -20.96
C LYS A 148 23.02 -12.33 -19.54
N ARG A 149 22.49 -11.26 -18.92
CA ARG A 149 21.90 -11.35 -17.58
C ARG A 149 20.63 -12.18 -17.63
N GLU A 150 20.50 -13.10 -16.69
CA GLU A 150 19.37 -14.00 -16.53
C GLU A 150 18.61 -13.67 -15.25
N TYR A 151 17.31 -13.54 -15.36
CA TYR A 151 16.40 -13.34 -14.23
C TYR A 151 15.38 -14.46 -14.20
N LYS A 152 14.98 -14.87 -13.00
CA LYS A 152 13.91 -15.85 -12.78
C LYS A 152 12.57 -15.13 -12.69
N GLY A 153 11.57 -15.64 -13.39
CA GLY A 153 10.23 -15.12 -13.36
C GLY A 153 9.21 -16.24 -13.33
N GLN A 154 7.95 -15.86 -13.15
CA GLN A 154 6.80 -16.77 -13.19
C GLN A 154 5.69 -16.20 -14.07
N VAL A 155 4.99 -17.08 -14.80
CA VAL A 155 3.82 -16.70 -15.58
C VAL A 155 2.68 -16.37 -14.62
N GLY A 156 2.31 -15.09 -14.53
CA GLY A 156 1.26 -14.65 -13.61
C GLY A 156 -0.04 -14.24 -14.27
N TYR A 157 -0.05 -14.09 -15.61
CA TYR A 157 -1.25 -13.76 -16.35
C TYR A 157 -1.16 -14.28 -17.77
N ILE A 158 -2.26 -14.87 -18.24
CA ILE A 158 -2.45 -15.31 -19.63
C ILE A 158 -3.75 -14.65 -20.11
N SER A 159 -3.69 -13.90 -21.23
CA SER A 159 -4.88 -13.24 -21.78
C SER A 159 -5.89 -14.28 -22.28
N PRO A 160 -7.17 -14.18 -21.92
CA PRO A 160 -8.22 -15.03 -22.47
C PRO A 160 -8.62 -14.62 -23.89
N VAL A 161 -8.13 -13.48 -24.37
CA VAL A 161 -8.48 -12.91 -25.68
C VAL A 161 -7.22 -12.78 -26.51
N ALA A 162 -7.30 -13.23 -27.77
CA ALA A 162 -6.23 -13.06 -28.74
C ALA A 162 -6.05 -11.58 -29.13
N GLU A 163 -4.82 -11.17 -29.35
CA GLU A 163 -4.45 -9.84 -29.84
C GLU A 163 -3.76 -9.99 -31.19
N PHE A 164 -3.89 -8.96 -32.03
CA PHE A 164 -3.09 -8.89 -33.25
C PHE A 164 -1.67 -8.47 -32.92
N THR A 165 -0.67 -9.13 -33.52
CA THR A 165 0.71 -8.66 -33.36
C THR A 165 0.82 -7.24 -33.93
N PRO A 166 1.34 -6.28 -33.17
CA PRO A 166 1.63 -4.94 -33.70
C PRO A 166 2.90 -5.00 -34.57
N LYS A 167 2.83 -5.63 -35.73
CA LYS A 167 3.89 -5.55 -36.73
C LYS A 167 3.42 -4.59 -37.83
N THR A 168 4.14 -3.50 -37.98
CA THR A 168 4.15 -2.71 -39.23
C THR A 168 4.84 -3.55 -40.29
N VAL A 169 4.08 -4.31 -41.05
CA VAL A 169 4.62 -5.12 -42.16
C VAL A 169 4.24 -4.49 -43.50
N GLN A 170 5.26 -4.12 -44.25
CA GLN A 170 5.16 -3.75 -45.64
C GLN A 170 5.32 -5.00 -46.54
N SER A 171 4.49 -6.02 -46.39
CA SER A 171 4.49 -7.16 -47.32
C SER A 171 3.11 -7.77 -47.52
N THR A 172 2.86 -8.25 -48.73
CA THR A 172 1.58 -8.68 -49.29
C THR A 172 0.99 -9.97 -48.71
N ASP A 173 1.71 -10.69 -47.82
CA ASP A 173 1.22 -11.87 -47.11
C ASP A 173 0.84 -11.52 -45.69
N ILE A 174 -0.28 -10.87 -45.50
CA ILE A 174 -0.87 -10.58 -44.20
C ILE A 174 -1.58 -11.84 -43.70
N ARG A 175 -0.85 -12.80 -43.20
CA ARG A 175 -1.37 -13.74 -42.19
C ARG A 175 -1.26 -13.04 -40.86
N THR A 176 -2.36 -12.45 -40.43
CA THR A 176 -2.52 -11.93 -39.05
C THR A 176 -2.39 -13.09 -38.10
N ASN A 177 -1.18 -13.31 -37.56
CA ASN A 177 -0.98 -14.30 -36.53
C ASN A 177 -1.59 -13.76 -35.24
N LEU A 178 -2.66 -14.39 -34.82
CA LEU A 178 -3.24 -14.16 -33.50
C LEU A 178 -2.24 -14.63 -32.43
N VAL A 179 -2.00 -13.77 -31.46
CA VAL A 179 -1.12 -14.04 -30.34
C VAL A 179 -1.83 -13.79 -29.02
N TYR A 180 -1.44 -14.50 -28.02
CA TYR A 180 -1.95 -14.31 -26.67
C TYR A 180 -0.91 -13.59 -25.82
N ARG A 181 -1.34 -12.54 -25.14
CA ARG A 181 -0.49 -11.79 -24.24
C ARG A 181 -0.33 -12.54 -22.93
N ILE A 182 0.92 -12.71 -22.49
CA ILE A 182 1.26 -13.22 -21.17
C ILE A 182 2.01 -12.15 -20.39
N ARG A 183 1.90 -12.19 -19.04
CA ARG A 183 2.74 -11.40 -18.14
C ARG A 183 3.56 -12.33 -17.28
N VAL A 184 4.85 -12.06 -17.27
CA VAL A 184 5.81 -12.77 -16.43
C VAL A 184 6.26 -11.83 -15.34
N TYR A 185 6.05 -12.19 -14.08
CA TYR A 185 6.47 -11.42 -12.93
C TYR A 185 7.88 -11.84 -12.52
N ILE A 186 8.73 -10.84 -12.27
CA ILE A 186 10.09 -11.00 -11.78
C ILE A 186 10.15 -10.32 -10.43
N TYR A 187 10.52 -11.06 -9.38
CA TYR A 187 10.56 -10.53 -8.01
C TYR A 187 11.99 -10.16 -7.58
N ASP A 188 12.97 -10.92 -8.04
CA ASP A 188 14.38 -10.68 -7.73
C ASP A 188 15.04 -9.93 -8.88
N ILE A 189 15.03 -8.59 -8.76
CA ILE A 189 15.56 -7.67 -9.77
C ILE A 189 16.72 -6.88 -9.21
N ASP A 190 17.67 -6.57 -10.09
CA ASP A 190 18.78 -5.66 -9.84
C ASP A 190 18.53 -4.28 -10.50
N GLU A 191 19.43 -3.34 -10.29
CA GLU A 191 19.36 -2.00 -10.88
C GLU A 191 19.59 -1.96 -12.41
N TYR A 192 19.97 -3.08 -13.02
CA TYR A 192 20.23 -3.18 -14.45
C TYR A 192 18.98 -3.53 -15.25
N LEU A 193 17.96 -4.12 -14.63
CA LEU A 193 16.68 -4.39 -15.29
C LEU A 193 15.75 -3.16 -15.15
N ARG A 194 15.54 -2.46 -16.25
CA ARG A 194 14.77 -1.22 -16.29
C ARG A 194 13.51 -1.34 -17.12
N GLN A 195 12.53 -0.52 -16.80
CA GLN A 195 11.28 -0.44 -17.57
C GLN A 195 11.57 -0.02 -19.02
N GLY A 196 10.91 -0.69 -19.98
CA GLY A 196 11.07 -0.42 -21.42
C GLY A 196 12.23 -1.17 -22.09
N MET A 197 13.02 -1.97 -21.35
CA MET A 197 14.08 -2.78 -21.94
C MET A 197 13.51 -3.95 -22.75
N PRO A 198 14.04 -4.24 -23.95
CA PRO A 198 13.75 -5.46 -24.67
C PRO A 198 14.34 -6.67 -23.91
N VAL A 199 13.55 -7.74 -23.82
CA VAL A 199 13.98 -8.97 -23.13
C VAL A 199 13.51 -10.19 -23.91
N THR A 200 14.25 -11.28 -23.77
CA THR A 200 13.90 -12.60 -24.33
C THR A 200 13.44 -13.52 -23.21
N ILE A 201 12.30 -14.17 -23.38
CA ILE A 201 11.77 -15.13 -22.42
C ILE A 201 11.98 -16.56 -22.93
N LYS A 202 12.44 -17.43 -22.05
CA LYS A 202 12.47 -18.88 -22.27
C LYS A 202 11.59 -19.55 -21.21
N VAL A 203 10.55 -20.20 -21.66
CA VAL A 203 9.65 -20.97 -20.80
C VAL A 203 10.15 -22.38 -20.66
N ASP A 204 10.28 -22.87 -19.44
CA ASP A 204 10.62 -24.26 -19.18
C ASP A 204 9.33 -25.10 -19.18
N LEU A 205 9.11 -25.80 -20.28
CA LEU A 205 7.90 -26.62 -20.46
C LEU A 205 7.85 -27.85 -19.54
N SER A 206 8.96 -28.22 -18.89
CA SER A 206 9.04 -29.32 -17.95
C SER A 206 8.62 -28.92 -16.53
N SER A 207 8.53 -27.65 -16.23
CA SER A 207 8.16 -27.15 -14.90
C SER A 207 6.65 -27.17 -14.71
N GLU A 208 6.16 -27.79 -13.64
CA GLU A 208 4.77 -27.67 -13.22
C GLU A 208 4.53 -26.27 -12.62
N GLY A 209 3.37 -25.67 -12.93
CA GLY A 209 2.99 -24.37 -12.40
C GLY A 209 2.85 -24.42 -10.87
N LYS A 210 3.59 -23.57 -10.17
CA LYS A 210 3.48 -23.37 -8.71
C LYS A 210 2.63 -22.14 -8.41
N ALA A 211 2.01 -22.11 -7.22
CA ALA A 211 1.29 -20.91 -6.77
C ALA A 211 2.23 -19.70 -6.80
N LEU A 212 1.71 -18.57 -7.25
CA LEU A 212 2.41 -17.28 -7.20
C LEU A 212 2.72 -16.91 -5.74
N LYS A 213 3.94 -16.48 -5.48
CA LYS A 213 4.36 -15.98 -4.17
C LYS A 213 3.85 -14.58 -3.92
#